data_35fa911780824af14a9dfa1e4e010c91
#
_entry.id   35fa911780824af14a9dfa1e4e010c91
#
_cell.length_a   1.000
_cell.length_b   1.000
_cell.length_c   1.000
_cell.angle_alpha   90.00
_cell.angle_beta   90.00
_cell.angle_gamma   90.00
#
_symmetry.space_group_name_H-M   'P 1'
#
loop_
_entity.id
_entity.type
_entity.pdbx_description
1 polymer ?
#
loop_
_entity_poly.entity_id
_entity_poly.type
_entity_poly.pdbx_seq_one_letter_code
_entity_poly.pdbx_strand_id
1 'polypeptide(L)'
;MRTMLRKLPLCLALLTLTQCSHCKRNDPAPQPPKDPLSTLPPETQVGNGTFACLVNGKPYIALYTTSANGDWQSATKLAIGGSMRLNGEGAGTMLTIVTALNGTLQDNQAFSIISSTTPFPIFTPGVNQFYTHVAGGPCYYDGVYFKAGLVELVKFDRVGRIAAGRFALVLYKPGGCDTLRVTNGRFDVKF
;
A
#
# COMPACT_ATOMS: atom_id res chain seq x y z
N MET A 1 55.08 -40.58 -43.59
CA MET A 1 53.65 -40.79 -43.50
C MET A 1 53.06 -41.04 -42.09
N ARG A 2 53.88 -41.21 -41.05
CA ARG A 2 53.36 -41.49 -39.66
C ARG A 2 53.00 -40.25 -38.79
N THR A 3 53.38 -39.07 -39.22
CA THR A 3 53.16 -37.82 -38.45
C THR A 3 51.82 -37.12 -38.74
N MET A 4 51.16 -37.42 -39.84
CA MET A 4 49.86 -36.80 -40.17
C MET A 4 48.68 -37.46 -39.45
N LEU A 5 48.82 -38.75 -39.10
CA LEU A 5 47.70 -39.48 -38.44
C LEU A 5 47.48 -39.09 -36.96
N ARG A 6 48.49 -38.47 -36.33
CA ARG A 6 48.44 -38.08 -34.92
C ARG A 6 47.73 -36.72 -34.68
N LYS A 7 47.60 -35.89 -35.70
CA LYS A 7 46.96 -34.58 -35.56
C LYS A 7 45.49 -34.58 -35.92
N LEU A 8 45.00 -35.66 -36.55
CA LEU A 8 43.59 -35.80 -36.95
C LEU A 8 42.60 -35.79 -35.76
N PRO A 9 42.88 -36.51 -34.64
CA PRO A 9 41.97 -36.48 -33.48
C PRO A 9 41.94 -35.12 -32.78
N LEU A 10 43.02 -34.35 -32.82
CA LEU A 10 43.07 -33.02 -32.19
C LEU A 10 42.21 -32.01 -32.94
N CYS A 11 42.16 -32.04 -34.26
CA CYS A 11 41.29 -31.18 -35.04
C CYS A 11 39.81 -31.57 -34.90
N LEU A 12 39.50 -32.86 -34.74
CA LEU A 12 38.15 -33.33 -34.56
C LEU A 12 37.59 -32.94 -33.16
N ALA A 13 38.45 -32.90 -32.12
CA ALA A 13 38.08 -32.44 -30.79
C ALA A 13 37.82 -30.92 -30.72
N LEU A 14 38.51 -30.11 -31.53
CA LEU A 14 38.27 -28.68 -31.60
C LEU A 14 36.94 -28.33 -32.30
N LEU A 15 36.50 -29.13 -33.26
CA LEU A 15 35.25 -28.90 -34.00
C LEU A 15 34.00 -29.19 -33.18
N THR A 16 34.12 -30.02 -32.13
CA THR A 16 32.96 -30.31 -31.24
C THR A 16 32.71 -29.25 -30.18
N LEU A 17 33.67 -28.36 -29.90
CA LEU A 17 33.56 -27.31 -28.90
C LEU A 17 32.83 -26.03 -29.41
N THR A 18 32.60 -25.92 -30.70
CA THR A 18 31.97 -24.72 -31.28
C THR A 18 30.46 -24.82 -31.45
N GLN A 19 29.83 -25.93 -31.05
CA GLN A 19 28.38 -26.11 -31.25
C GLN A 19 27.50 -25.66 -30.09
N CYS A 20 28.06 -25.16 -28.96
CA CYS A 20 27.29 -24.73 -27.82
C CYS A 20 26.93 -23.23 -27.82
N SER A 21 27.17 -22.47 -28.90
CA SER A 21 26.88 -21.03 -28.89
C SER A 21 25.51 -20.63 -29.47
N HIS A 22 24.61 -21.59 -29.70
CA HIS A 22 23.27 -21.30 -30.25
C HIS A 22 22.11 -21.76 -29.35
N CYS A 23 22.31 -21.88 -28.04
CA CYS A 23 21.18 -21.77 -27.13
C CYS A 23 20.72 -20.31 -27.15
N LYS A 24 19.94 -19.91 -28.14
CA LYS A 24 19.03 -18.78 -27.98
C LYS A 24 18.09 -19.19 -26.88
N ARG A 25 18.40 -18.78 -25.64
CA ARG A 25 17.38 -18.74 -24.57
C ARG A 25 16.27 -17.86 -25.12
N ASN A 26 15.16 -18.48 -25.43
CA ASN A 26 13.88 -17.78 -25.60
C ASN A 26 13.40 -17.36 -24.19
N ASP A 27 14.27 -16.66 -23.46
CA ASP A 27 13.83 -16.01 -22.24
C ASP A 27 12.77 -14.99 -22.67
N PRO A 28 11.56 -15.07 -22.14
CA PRO A 28 10.54 -14.09 -22.45
C PRO A 28 11.11 -12.70 -22.13
N ALA A 29 10.90 -11.76 -23.04
CA ALA A 29 11.36 -10.38 -22.83
C ALA A 29 10.94 -9.91 -21.44
N PRO A 30 11.81 -9.22 -20.69
CA PRO A 30 11.45 -8.70 -19.36
C PRO A 30 10.14 -7.93 -19.47
N GLN A 31 9.14 -8.38 -18.75
CA GLN A 31 7.87 -7.65 -18.72
C GLN A 31 8.12 -6.27 -18.11
N PRO A 32 7.57 -5.21 -18.69
CA PRO A 32 7.66 -3.88 -18.08
C PRO A 32 7.13 -3.94 -16.66
N PRO A 33 7.74 -3.19 -15.72
CA PRO A 33 7.27 -3.15 -14.34
C PRO A 33 5.78 -2.84 -14.30
N LYS A 34 5.02 -3.66 -13.59
CA LYS A 34 3.58 -3.44 -13.45
C LYS A 34 3.35 -2.13 -12.70
N ASP A 35 2.51 -1.25 -13.24
CA ASP A 35 2.13 -0.01 -12.57
C ASP A 35 1.54 -0.32 -11.18
N PRO A 36 2.14 0.19 -10.10
CA PRO A 36 1.63 -0.04 -8.74
C PRO A 36 0.16 0.37 -8.56
N LEU A 37 -0.31 1.40 -9.27
CA LEU A 37 -1.72 1.82 -9.25
C LEU A 37 -2.66 0.72 -9.76
N SER A 38 -2.25 -0.03 -10.77
CA SER A 38 -3.06 -1.10 -11.34
C SER A 38 -3.24 -2.29 -10.39
N THR A 39 -2.48 -2.34 -9.29
CA THR A 39 -2.59 -3.39 -8.27
C THR A 39 -3.58 -3.05 -7.18
N LEU A 40 -3.95 -1.77 -7.03
CA LEU A 40 -4.93 -1.36 -6.04
C LEU A 40 -6.34 -1.80 -6.47
N PRO A 41 -7.21 -2.23 -5.53
CA PRO A 41 -8.59 -2.57 -5.83
C PRO A 41 -9.31 -1.34 -6.41
N PRO A 42 -10.35 -1.53 -7.24
CA PRO A 42 -11.13 -0.42 -7.78
C PRO A 42 -11.80 0.38 -6.66
N GLU A 43 -12.07 1.65 -6.91
CA GLU A 43 -12.90 2.47 -6.04
C GLU A 43 -14.36 2.01 -6.17
N THR A 44 -14.98 1.66 -5.04
CA THR A 44 -16.38 1.25 -4.96
C THR A 44 -17.08 2.03 -3.85
N GLN A 45 -18.42 1.94 -3.80
CA GLN A 45 -19.27 2.68 -2.87
C GLN A 45 -20.41 1.80 -2.33
N VAL A 46 -20.11 0.53 -2.12
CA VAL A 46 -21.12 -0.50 -1.78
C VAL A 46 -20.82 -1.22 -0.46
N GLY A 47 -19.78 -0.79 0.25
CA GLY A 47 -19.38 -1.38 1.53
C GLY A 47 -18.65 -2.71 1.38
N ASN A 48 -17.76 -2.79 0.38
CA ASN A 48 -17.00 -4.01 0.08
C ASN A 48 -15.90 -4.38 1.10
N GLY A 49 -15.66 -3.56 2.12
CA GLY A 49 -14.57 -3.77 3.05
C GLY A 49 -13.20 -3.51 2.41
N THR A 50 -13.14 -2.54 1.50
CA THR A 50 -11.91 -2.15 0.83
C THR A 50 -11.16 -1.11 1.64
N PHE A 51 -9.86 -1.30 1.81
CA PHE A 51 -8.94 -0.28 2.31
C PHE A 51 -7.57 -0.52 1.68
N ALA A 52 -7.08 0.44 0.91
CA ALA A 52 -5.84 0.29 0.17
C ALA A 52 -5.19 1.64 -0.13
N CYS A 53 -3.85 1.64 -0.31
CA CYS A 53 -3.10 2.83 -0.68
C CYS A 53 -1.74 2.48 -1.27
N LEU A 54 -1.04 3.47 -1.79
CA LEU A 54 0.39 3.39 -2.06
C LEU A 54 1.17 4.05 -0.92
N VAL A 55 2.17 3.36 -0.38
CA VAL A 55 3.13 3.91 0.58
C VAL A 55 4.49 3.98 -0.08
N ASN A 56 5.00 5.18 -0.30
CA ASN A 56 6.23 5.42 -1.07
C ASN A 56 6.21 4.67 -2.43
N GLY A 57 5.05 4.67 -3.11
CA GLY A 57 4.84 4.01 -4.38
C GLY A 57 4.61 2.49 -4.32
N LYS A 58 4.68 1.87 -3.15
CA LYS A 58 4.39 0.44 -2.96
C LYS A 58 2.94 0.20 -2.56
N PRO A 59 2.24 -0.79 -3.14
CA PRO A 59 0.83 -1.03 -2.85
C PRO A 59 0.64 -1.78 -1.53
N TYR A 60 -0.18 -1.21 -0.65
CA TYR A 60 -0.68 -1.82 0.58
C TYR A 60 -2.18 -2.04 0.47
N ILE A 61 -2.64 -3.24 0.76
CA ILE A 61 -4.04 -3.66 0.57
C ILE A 61 -4.51 -4.42 1.80
N ALA A 62 -5.74 -4.14 2.26
CA ALA A 62 -6.40 -4.93 3.30
C ALA A 62 -6.65 -6.35 2.79
N LEU A 63 -6.20 -7.35 3.55
CA LEU A 63 -6.26 -8.75 3.13
C LEU A 63 -7.67 -9.35 3.22
N TYR A 64 -8.47 -8.83 4.15
CA TYR A 64 -9.81 -9.33 4.43
C TYR A 64 -10.78 -8.16 4.54
N THR A 65 -12.03 -8.38 4.20
CA THR A 65 -13.10 -7.38 4.39
C THR A 65 -13.24 -6.95 5.85
N THR A 66 -12.91 -7.83 6.79
CA THR A 66 -12.86 -7.53 8.24
C THR A 66 -11.66 -6.72 8.67
N SER A 67 -10.66 -6.56 7.81
CA SER A 67 -9.48 -5.72 8.08
C SER A 67 -9.73 -4.24 7.79
N ALA A 68 -10.88 -3.90 7.22
CA ALA A 68 -11.32 -2.54 6.93
C ALA A 68 -12.71 -2.33 7.52
N ASN A 69 -12.87 -1.27 8.32
CA ASN A 69 -14.12 -0.99 9.02
C ASN A 69 -14.36 0.50 9.19
N GLY A 70 -15.62 0.84 9.42
CA GLY A 70 -16.07 2.13 9.89
C GLY A 70 -16.71 2.01 11.27
N ASP A 71 -16.62 3.07 12.07
CA ASP A 71 -17.30 3.23 13.34
C ASP A 71 -17.99 4.60 13.38
N TRP A 72 -19.31 4.59 13.20
CA TRP A 72 -20.12 5.80 13.25
C TRP A 72 -20.59 6.06 14.67
N GLN A 73 -19.93 7.01 15.30
CA GLN A 73 -20.16 7.33 16.71
C GLN A 73 -21.27 8.36 16.92
N SER A 74 -21.48 9.28 15.97
CA SER A 74 -22.54 10.30 16.04
C SER A 74 -22.78 10.93 14.67
N ALA A 75 -23.75 11.84 14.59
CA ALA A 75 -24.04 12.60 13.36
C ALA A 75 -22.83 13.38 12.80
N THR A 76 -21.82 13.65 13.64
CA THR A 76 -20.64 14.45 13.30
C THR A 76 -19.33 13.69 13.54
N LYS A 77 -19.37 12.40 13.86
CA LYS A 77 -18.16 11.63 14.16
C LYS A 77 -18.18 10.28 13.44
N LEU A 78 -17.15 10.04 12.67
CA LEU A 78 -16.90 8.78 11.98
C LEU A 78 -15.42 8.41 12.09
N ALA A 79 -15.13 7.23 12.60
CA ALA A 79 -13.82 6.64 12.48
C ALA A 79 -13.81 5.64 11.33
N ILE A 80 -12.74 5.65 10.53
CA ILE A 80 -12.52 4.73 9.41
C ILE A 80 -11.13 4.17 9.57
N GLY A 81 -11.00 2.86 9.45
CA GLY A 81 -9.71 2.23 9.61
C GLY A 81 -9.50 1.01 8.74
N GLY A 82 -8.24 0.68 8.53
CA GLY A 82 -7.85 -0.53 7.82
C GLY A 82 -6.46 -0.99 8.20
N SER A 83 -6.31 -2.30 8.33
CA SER A 83 -5.02 -2.97 8.46
C SER A 83 -4.64 -3.60 7.13
N MET A 84 -3.51 -3.19 6.59
CA MET A 84 -3.05 -3.53 5.24
C MET A 84 -1.69 -4.21 5.28
N ARG A 85 -1.41 -5.01 4.28
CA ARG A 85 -0.07 -5.58 4.03
C ARG A 85 0.47 -5.12 2.69
N LEU A 86 1.79 -5.13 2.58
CA LEU A 86 2.46 -4.90 1.30
C LEU A 86 2.07 -6.04 0.34
N ASN A 87 1.52 -5.68 -0.80
CA ASN A 87 1.09 -6.66 -1.80
C ASN A 87 2.29 -7.40 -2.39
N GLY A 88 2.23 -8.74 -2.34
CA GLY A 88 3.27 -9.62 -2.88
C GLY A 88 4.38 -10.00 -1.89
N GLU A 89 4.40 -9.47 -0.68
CA GLU A 89 5.31 -9.91 0.38
C GLU A 89 4.55 -10.82 1.39
N GLY A 90 5.20 -11.90 1.83
CA GLY A 90 4.66 -12.82 2.83
C GLY A 90 4.35 -12.13 4.17
N ALA A 91 4.70 -12.71 5.31
CA ALA A 91 4.41 -12.19 6.66
C ALA A 91 5.05 -10.81 7.00
N GLY A 92 5.22 -9.95 5.98
CA GLY A 92 5.92 -8.68 6.02
C GLY A 92 5.23 -7.56 6.83
N THR A 93 5.63 -6.35 6.52
CA THR A 93 5.22 -5.13 7.20
C THR A 93 3.71 -4.91 7.13
N MET A 94 3.07 -4.82 8.29
CA MET A 94 1.66 -4.46 8.39
C MET A 94 1.55 -2.95 8.66
N LEU A 95 0.68 -2.29 7.93
CA LEU A 95 0.33 -0.89 8.12
C LEU A 95 -1.14 -0.80 8.53
N THR A 96 -1.39 -0.27 9.71
CA THR A 96 -2.74 0.07 10.17
C THR A 96 -2.92 1.57 10.11
N ILE A 97 -3.99 2.02 9.47
CA ILE A 97 -4.39 3.42 9.42
C ILE A 97 -5.79 3.53 10.01
N VAL A 98 -5.97 4.42 10.96
CA VAL A 98 -7.28 4.81 11.48
C VAL A 98 -7.39 6.32 11.39
N THR A 99 -8.49 6.81 10.87
CA THR A 99 -8.81 8.23 10.82
C THR A 99 -10.10 8.51 11.59
N ALA A 100 -10.09 9.55 12.40
CA ALA A 100 -11.29 10.09 13.05
C ALA A 100 -11.69 11.39 12.36
N LEU A 101 -12.84 11.38 11.73
CA LEU A 101 -13.45 12.53 11.08
C LEU A 101 -14.45 13.19 12.02
N ASN A 102 -14.33 14.48 12.20
CA ASN A 102 -15.22 15.30 13.03
C ASN A 102 -15.76 16.45 12.20
N GLY A 103 -17.07 16.58 12.12
CA GLY A 103 -17.74 17.62 11.35
C GLY A 103 -18.96 17.10 10.60
N THR A 104 -19.44 17.86 9.64
CA THR A 104 -20.59 17.44 8.83
C THR A 104 -20.21 16.23 7.98
N LEU A 105 -20.89 15.10 8.22
CA LEU A 105 -20.71 13.87 7.46
C LEU A 105 -21.74 13.85 6.31
N GLN A 106 -21.26 14.04 5.08
CA GLN A 106 -22.06 14.02 3.88
C GLN A 106 -21.22 13.62 2.66
N ASP A 107 -21.88 13.34 1.55
CA ASP A 107 -21.21 13.03 0.30
C ASP A 107 -20.34 14.20 -0.17
N ASN A 108 -19.19 13.85 -0.78
CA ASN A 108 -18.21 14.79 -1.33
C ASN A 108 -17.66 15.79 -0.30
N GLN A 109 -17.57 15.36 0.97
CA GLN A 109 -17.00 16.17 2.03
C GLN A 109 -15.53 15.88 2.22
N ALA A 110 -14.71 16.94 2.21
CA ALA A 110 -13.27 16.86 2.48
C ALA A 110 -12.95 17.25 3.93
N PHE A 111 -12.02 16.51 4.53
CA PHE A 111 -11.52 16.72 5.89
C PHE A 111 -10.00 16.86 5.86
N SER A 112 -9.53 18.06 6.20
CA SER A 112 -8.10 18.26 6.44
C SER A 112 -7.71 17.63 7.78
N ILE A 113 -6.66 16.83 7.76
CA ILE A 113 -6.13 16.20 8.96
C ILE A 113 -5.02 17.08 9.52
N ILE A 114 -5.14 17.45 10.76
CA ILE A 114 -4.18 18.32 11.46
C ILE A 114 -3.15 17.46 12.18
N SER A 115 -1.89 17.87 12.09
CA SER A 115 -0.79 17.24 12.82
C SER A 115 -1.06 17.26 14.33
N SER A 116 -0.93 16.11 14.98
CA SER A 116 -0.96 16.01 16.44
C SER A 116 0.47 15.73 16.94
N THR A 117 0.89 16.45 17.96
CA THR A 117 2.18 16.24 18.62
C THR A 117 2.10 15.24 19.78
N THR A 118 0.90 14.76 20.08
CA THR A 118 0.69 13.77 21.16
C THR A 118 0.89 12.35 20.62
N PRO A 119 1.65 11.50 21.30
CA PRO A 119 2.03 10.17 20.81
C PRO A 119 0.89 9.12 20.89
N PHE A 120 -0.30 9.45 21.28
CA PHE A 120 -1.43 8.53 21.34
C PHE A 120 -2.71 9.13 20.75
N PRO A 121 -3.54 8.34 20.07
CA PRO A 121 -4.80 8.81 19.52
C PRO A 121 -5.79 9.04 20.63
N ILE A 122 -5.65 10.11 21.35
CA ILE A 122 -6.77 10.63 22.09
C ILE A 122 -7.61 11.32 21.02
N PHE A 123 -8.75 10.73 20.67
CA PHE A 123 -9.71 11.38 19.79
C PHE A 123 -10.14 12.69 20.45
N THR A 124 -9.46 13.75 20.09
CA THR A 124 -9.81 15.07 20.57
C THR A 124 -11.11 15.49 19.90
N PRO A 125 -12.17 15.80 20.65
CA PRO A 125 -13.43 16.22 20.07
C PRO A 125 -13.23 17.42 19.13
N GLY A 126 -13.82 17.34 17.92
CA GLY A 126 -13.77 18.43 16.95
C GLY A 126 -12.49 18.50 16.11
N VAL A 127 -11.55 17.58 16.30
CA VAL A 127 -10.31 17.52 15.51
C VAL A 127 -10.29 16.27 14.65
N ASN A 128 -9.97 16.43 13.36
CA ASN A 128 -9.71 15.30 12.47
C ASN A 128 -8.31 14.76 12.76
N GLN A 129 -8.22 13.49 13.05
CA GLN A 129 -6.98 12.85 13.49
C GLN A 129 -6.69 11.58 12.70
N PHE A 130 -5.42 11.27 12.60
CA PHE A 130 -4.91 10.03 12.04
C PHE A 130 -4.13 9.27 13.10
N TYR A 131 -4.33 7.96 13.10
CA TYR A 131 -3.48 7.03 13.82
C TYR A 131 -2.87 6.04 12.83
N THR A 132 -1.58 5.83 12.92
CA THR A 132 -0.88 4.80 12.13
C THR A 132 -0.01 3.95 13.02
N HIS A 133 -0.08 2.66 12.78
CA HIS A 133 0.83 1.68 13.33
C HIS A 133 1.49 0.91 12.19
N VAL A 134 2.83 0.93 12.14
CA VAL A 134 3.62 0.15 11.18
C VAL A 134 4.40 -0.88 11.97
N ALA A 135 4.02 -2.15 11.86
CA ALA A 135 4.70 -3.26 12.52
C ALA A 135 5.61 -4.00 11.53
N GLY A 136 6.73 -4.50 12.04
CA GLY A 136 7.61 -5.40 11.28
C GLY A 136 8.72 -4.75 10.47
N GLY A 137 8.96 -3.44 10.63
CA GLY A 137 10.08 -2.73 10.01
C GLY A 137 11.09 -2.20 11.03
N PRO A 138 12.29 -1.82 10.59
CA PRO A 138 13.29 -1.20 11.47
C PRO A 138 12.85 0.18 11.98
N CYS A 139 11.87 0.79 11.30
CA CYS A 139 11.30 2.08 11.65
C CYS A 139 9.88 1.92 12.16
N TYR A 140 9.70 2.17 13.42
CA TYR A 140 8.42 2.08 14.09
C TYR A 140 7.75 3.47 14.11
N TYR A 141 6.70 3.64 13.33
CA TYR A 141 5.87 4.84 13.34
C TYR A 141 4.71 4.64 14.30
N ASP A 142 5.04 4.53 15.60
CA ASP A 142 4.04 4.48 16.65
C ASP A 142 3.57 5.90 16.95
N GLY A 143 2.27 6.10 16.81
CA GLY A 143 1.66 7.39 17.09
C GLY A 143 1.88 8.43 15.99
N VAL A 144 1.38 9.56 16.22
CA VAL A 144 0.91 10.59 15.32
C VAL A 144 2.02 11.50 14.81
N TYR A 145 2.91 11.02 14.01
CA TYR A 145 3.82 11.92 13.32
C TYR A 145 3.41 12.10 11.86
N PHE A 146 2.51 13.05 11.60
CA PHE A 146 2.18 13.41 10.22
C PHE A 146 2.33 14.91 9.97
N LYS A 147 2.68 15.28 8.74
CA LYS A 147 2.82 16.68 8.32
C LYS A 147 1.54 17.24 7.74
N ALA A 148 0.81 16.42 6.99
CA ALA A 148 -0.41 16.80 6.31
C ALA A 148 -1.24 15.56 6.00
N GLY A 149 -2.53 15.72 5.96
CA GLY A 149 -3.44 14.68 5.55
C GLY A 149 -4.75 15.24 5.01
N LEU A 150 -5.36 14.50 4.11
CA LEU A 150 -6.66 14.79 3.55
C LEU A 150 -7.45 13.49 3.47
N VAL A 151 -8.71 13.53 3.89
CA VAL A 151 -9.70 12.48 3.65
C VAL A 151 -10.88 13.10 2.93
N GLU A 152 -11.33 12.48 1.88
CA GLU A 152 -12.52 12.83 1.13
C GLU A 152 -13.55 11.71 1.30
N LEU A 153 -14.69 12.02 1.91
CA LEU A 153 -15.88 11.16 1.87
C LEU A 153 -16.56 11.38 0.53
N VAL A 154 -16.43 10.42 -0.37
CA VAL A 154 -17.16 10.44 -1.66
C VAL A 154 -18.60 10.04 -1.46
N LYS A 155 -18.86 9.09 -0.55
CA LYS A 155 -20.18 8.65 -0.15
C LYS A 155 -20.29 8.44 1.36
N PHE A 156 -21.37 8.93 1.93
CA PHE A 156 -21.76 8.67 3.30
C PHE A 156 -23.26 8.33 3.39
N ASP A 157 -23.56 7.04 3.42
CA ASP A 157 -24.92 6.50 3.43
C ASP A 157 -25.26 5.94 4.81
N ARG A 158 -26.06 6.68 5.57
CA ARG A 158 -26.51 6.29 6.91
C ARG A 158 -27.45 5.08 6.88
N VAL A 159 -28.27 4.96 5.86
CA VAL A 159 -29.26 3.89 5.75
C VAL A 159 -28.58 2.59 5.34
N GLY A 160 -27.75 2.65 4.31
CA GLY A 160 -26.93 1.52 3.85
C GLY A 160 -25.73 1.22 4.75
N ARG A 161 -25.44 2.12 5.72
CA ARG A 161 -24.29 2.03 6.63
C ARG A 161 -22.97 1.91 5.85
N ILE A 162 -22.79 2.77 4.85
CA ILE A 162 -21.65 2.77 3.95
C ILE A 162 -20.91 4.10 4.04
N ALA A 163 -19.58 4.01 4.19
CA ALA A 163 -18.66 5.12 4.00
C ALA A 163 -17.62 4.73 2.96
N ALA A 164 -17.51 5.51 1.89
CA ALA A 164 -16.52 5.31 0.86
C ALA A 164 -15.81 6.62 0.50
N GLY A 165 -14.54 6.53 0.13
CA GLY A 165 -13.79 7.72 -0.20
C GLY A 165 -12.30 7.48 -0.43
N ARG A 166 -11.56 8.59 -0.36
CA ARG A 166 -10.13 8.66 -0.65
C ARG A 166 -9.37 9.26 0.51
N PHE A 167 -8.08 8.96 0.59
CA PHE A 167 -7.20 9.61 1.55
C PHE A 167 -5.77 9.74 1.03
N ALA A 168 -5.09 10.76 1.52
CA ALA A 168 -3.66 10.95 1.32
C ALA A 168 -3.05 11.54 2.59
N LEU A 169 -1.83 11.12 2.95
CA LEU A 169 -1.15 11.64 4.13
C LEU A 169 0.36 11.53 4.00
N VAL A 170 1.05 12.38 4.75
CA VAL A 170 2.50 12.37 4.87
C VAL A 170 2.85 12.14 6.33
N LEU A 171 3.41 10.97 6.63
CA LEU A 171 3.88 10.58 7.95
C LEU A 171 5.35 10.95 8.09
N TYR A 172 5.69 11.53 9.23
CA TYR A 172 7.05 11.92 9.53
C TYR A 172 7.35 11.64 11.01
N LYS A 173 8.45 10.94 11.28
CA LYS A 173 8.94 10.71 12.64
C LYS A 173 10.22 11.50 12.86
N PRO A 174 10.26 12.43 13.81
CA PRO A 174 11.50 13.09 14.17
C PRO A 174 12.54 12.08 14.69
N GLY A 175 13.78 12.23 14.24
CA GLY A 175 14.90 11.48 14.83
C GLY A 175 15.25 10.14 14.17
N GLY A 176 14.84 9.89 12.93
CA GLY A 176 15.56 8.84 12.23
C GLY A 176 14.84 7.86 11.32
N CYS A 177 13.56 8.09 11.00
CA CYS A 177 12.91 7.25 10.00
C CYS A 177 12.50 8.08 8.79
N ASP A 178 12.52 7.45 7.61
CA ASP A 178 12.11 8.07 6.36
C ASP A 178 10.68 8.58 6.43
N THR A 179 10.41 9.66 5.71
CA THR A 179 9.05 10.15 5.53
C THR A 179 8.25 9.15 4.72
N LEU A 180 7.11 8.70 5.23
CA LEU A 180 6.16 7.88 4.48
C LEU A 180 5.15 8.78 3.75
N ARG A 181 5.10 8.64 2.43
CA ARG A 181 4.09 9.29 1.60
C ARG A 181 3.01 8.28 1.26
N VAL A 182 1.83 8.48 1.82
CA VAL A 182 0.64 7.69 1.52
C VAL A 182 -0.15 8.42 0.46
N THR A 183 -0.34 7.79 -0.68
CA THR A 183 -1.05 8.36 -1.84
C THR A 183 -2.05 7.37 -2.41
N ASN A 184 -2.99 7.85 -3.20
CA ASN A 184 -4.02 7.03 -3.85
C ASN A 184 -4.76 6.11 -2.87
N GLY A 185 -4.88 6.57 -1.62
CA GLY A 185 -5.66 5.89 -0.59
C GLY A 185 -7.13 5.85 -0.98
N ARG A 186 -7.75 4.68 -0.77
CA ARG A 186 -9.17 4.46 -1.02
C ARG A 186 -9.75 3.54 0.04
N PHE A 187 -10.98 3.80 0.39
CA PHE A 187 -11.76 2.97 1.31
C PHE A 187 -13.22 2.85 0.84
N ASP A 188 -13.82 1.72 1.17
CA ASP A 188 -15.23 1.43 0.98
C ASP A 188 -15.65 0.45 2.07
N VAL A 189 -16.17 0.97 3.17
CA VAL A 189 -16.40 0.23 4.41
C VAL A 189 -17.85 0.31 4.84
N LYS A 190 -18.28 -0.70 5.62
CA LYS A 190 -19.51 -0.64 6.41
C LYS A 190 -19.21 -0.15 7.83
N PHE A 191 -20.20 0.47 8.48
CA PHE A 191 -20.15 0.95 9.86
C PHE A 191 -21.42 0.63 10.66
#